data_94de7b817fda1044425ca43550ae8e3b
#
_entry.id   94de7b817fda1044425ca43550ae8e3b
#
_cell.length_a   1.000
_cell.length_b   1.000
_cell.length_c   1.000
_cell.angle_alpha   90.00
_cell.angle_beta   90.00
_cell.angle_gamma   90.00
#
_symmetry.space_group_name_H-M   'P 1'
#
loop_
_entity.id
_entity.type
_entity.pdbx_description
1 polymer ?
#
loop_
_entity_poly.entity_id
_entity_poly.type
_entity_poly.pdbx_seq_one_letter_code
_entity_poly.pdbx_strand_id
1 'polypeptide(L)'
;MKLNITSVLIFSCYFFDAFSFPFAFTSEWVEADGFRLAPLADTKPNKVGFTSMPSDKTGVHFTNRVSNSLLNRNLILEVGSGVALGDVNGDNLVDIYACSIEGPNKLYLNKGDWKFIDISKEAGVECSGVFSTGAVLAD
;
A
#
# COMPACT_ATOMS: atom_id res chain seq x y z
N MET A 1 30.26 -68.44 -1.63
CA MET A 1 28.85 -68.18 -1.90
C MET A 1 28.61 -66.70 -1.63
N LYS A 2 28.56 -65.87 -2.69
CA LYS A 2 28.42 -64.44 -2.62
C LYS A 2 26.96 -64.05 -2.79
N LEU A 3 26.37 -63.41 -1.79
CA LEU A 3 25.02 -62.84 -1.87
C LEU A 3 25.16 -61.38 -2.27
N ASN A 4 24.68 -61.03 -3.47
CA ASN A 4 24.49 -59.68 -3.90
C ASN A 4 23.11 -59.19 -3.44
N ILE A 5 23.10 -58.16 -2.59
CA ILE A 5 21.87 -57.45 -2.25
C ILE A 5 21.85 -56.18 -3.06
N THR A 6 20.99 -56.13 -4.09
CA THR A 6 20.71 -54.95 -4.87
C THR A 6 19.72 -54.07 -4.10
N SER A 7 20.20 -52.97 -3.55
CA SER A 7 19.35 -51.99 -2.90
C SER A 7 18.59 -51.18 -3.98
N VAL A 8 17.29 -51.35 -3.99
CA VAL A 8 16.39 -50.52 -4.79
C VAL A 8 16.16 -49.21 -4.05
N LEU A 9 16.75 -48.14 -4.51
CA LEU A 9 16.46 -46.77 -4.09
C LEU A 9 15.18 -46.29 -4.78
N ILE A 10 14.08 -46.24 -4.02
CA ILE A 10 12.85 -45.61 -4.47
C ILE A 10 13.02 -44.10 -4.26
N PHE A 11 13.29 -43.37 -5.36
CA PHE A 11 13.21 -41.93 -5.36
C PHE A 11 11.74 -41.53 -5.39
N SER A 12 11.21 -41.13 -4.25
CA SER A 12 9.93 -40.43 -4.16
C SER A 12 10.14 -38.99 -4.63
N CYS A 13 9.84 -38.70 -5.93
CA CYS A 13 9.71 -37.35 -6.43
C CYS A 13 8.48 -36.70 -5.80
N TYR A 14 8.67 -35.93 -4.74
CA TYR A 14 7.69 -34.94 -4.35
C TYR A 14 7.73 -33.83 -5.40
N PHE A 15 6.69 -33.79 -6.22
CA PHE A 15 6.38 -32.62 -7.04
C PHE A 15 6.00 -31.49 -6.07
N PHE A 16 6.97 -30.63 -5.77
CA PHE A 16 6.68 -29.33 -5.23
C PHE A 16 6.17 -28.50 -6.41
N ASP A 17 4.85 -28.35 -6.52
CA ASP A 17 4.26 -27.32 -7.34
C ASP A 17 4.77 -25.98 -6.81
N ALA A 18 5.82 -25.47 -7.46
CA ALA A 18 6.24 -24.09 -7.31
C ALA A 18 5.11 -23.21 -7.83
N PHE A 19 4.24 -22.77 -6.92
CA PHE A 19 3.36 -21.66 -7.18
C PHE A 19 4.26 -20.45 -7.48
N SER A 20 4.60 -20.28 -8.75
CA SER A 20 5.22 -19.06 -9.24
C SER A 20 4.24 -17.92 -8.95
N PHE A 21 4.55 -17.15 -7.92
CA PHE A 21 4.01 -15.81 -7.79
C PHE A 21 4.65 -14.93 -8.88
N PRO A 22 3.94 -14.58 -9.95
CA PRO A 22 4.48 -13.70 -10.97
C PRO A 22 4.15 -12.26 -10.60
N PHE A 23 4.81 -11.69 -9.60
CA PHE A 23 4.85 -10.24 -9.45
C PHE A 23 6.04 -9.81 -8.59
N ALA A 24 7.25 -10.07 -9.09
CA ALA A 24 8.35 -9.21 -8.71
C ALA A 24 8.46 -8.14 -9.80
N PHE A 25 7.94 -6.97 -9.58
CA PHE A 25 8.33 -5.77 -10.31
C PHE A 25 9.77 -5.44 -9.87
N THR A 26 10.73 -6.17 -10.35
CA THR A 26 12.11 -5.70 -10.32
C THR A 26 12.28 -4.74 -11.49
N SER A 27 11.87 -3.49 -11.30
CA SER A 27 12.35 -2.45 -12.16
C SER A 27 13.85 -2.31 -11.88
N GLU A 28 14.70 -2.84 -12.74
CA GLU A 28 16.12 -2.58 -12.66
C GLU A 28 16.35 -1.08 -12.83
N TRP A 29 16.88 -0.46 -11.76
CA TRP A 29 17.27 0.94 -11.81
C TRP A 29 18.50 1.06 -12.72
N VAL A 30 18.42 1.95 -13.68
CA VAL A 30 19.53 2.32 -14.55
C VAL A 30 20.17 3.57 -13.97
N GLU A 31 21.45 3.47 -13.61
CA GLU A 31 22.24 4.62 -13.17
C GLU A 31 22.59 5.49 -14.38
N ALA A 32 22.41 6.80 -14.23
CA ALA A 32 22.81 7.80 -15.19
C ALA A 32 23.56 8.93 -14.45
N ASP A 33 24.16 9.84 -15.19
CA ASP A 33 24.94 10.94 -14.60
C ASP A 33 24.03 11.87 -13.75
N GLY A 34 24.13 11.73 -12.43
CA GLY A 34 23.39 12.54 -11.46
C GLY A 34 21.96 12.08 -11.15
N PHE A 35 21.46 10.98 -11.72
CA PHE A 35 20.13 10.45 -11.41
C PHE A 35 20.00 8.95 -11.68
N ARG A 36 18.96 8.34 -11.14
CA ARG A 36 18.56 6.97 -11.45
C ARG A 36 17.21 6.97 -12.12
N LEU A 37 17.01 6.09 -13.07
CA LEU A 37 15.71 5.88 -13.73
C LEU A 37 15.33 4.40 -13.76
N ALA A 38 14.05 4.12 -13.61
CA ALA A 38 13.50 2.81 -13.82
C ALA A 38 12.52 2.89 -15.01
N PRO A 39 12.68 2.05 -16.05
CA PRO A 39 11.73 2.04 -17.14
C PRO A 39 10.35 1.61 -16.60
N LEU A 40 9.31 2.35 -16.95
CA LEU A 40 7.96 1.92 -16.70
C LEU A 40 7.67 0.72 -17.63
N ALA A 41 7.10 -0.34 -17.06
CA ALA A 41 6.63 -1.45 -17.89
C ALA A 41 5.59 -0.91 -18.89
N ASP A 42 5.77 -1.23 -20.17
CA ASP A 42 4.80 -0.90 -21.20
C ASP A 42 3.45 -1.56 -20.87
N THR A 43 2.58 -0.80 -20.23
CA THR A 43 1.19 -1.20 -20.10
C THR A 43 0.55 -1.07 -21.47
N LYS A 44 0.17 -2.20 -22.07
CA LYS A 44 -0.52 -2.18 -23.36
C LYS A 44 -1.68 -1.17 -23.32
N PRO A 45 -1.77 -0.24 -24.29
CA PRO A 45 -2.67 0.91 -24.22
C PRO A 45 -4.14 0.54 -24.46
N ASN A 46 -4.72 -0.34 -23.67
CA ASN A 46 -6.10 -0.77 -23.88
C ASN A 46 -7.13 -0.18 -22.90
N LYS A 47 -6.70 0.57 -21.88
CA LYS A 47 -7.61 1.36 -21.05
C LYS A 47 -6.86 2.56 -20.49
N VAL A 48 -7.07 3.71 -21.11
CA VAL A 48 -6.65 4.98 -20.54
C VAL A 48 -7.69 5.38 -19.49
N GLY A 49 -7.28 5.60 -18.24
CA GLY A 49 -8.17 6.10 -17.21
C GLY A 49 -7.90 5.50 -15.83
N PHE A 50 -8.76 5.88 -14.89
CA PHE A 50 -8.73 5.42 -13.51
C PHE A 50 -9.90 4.45 -13.27
N THR A 51 -9.65 3.43 -12.44
CA THR A 51 -10.71 2.55 -11.95
C THR A 51 -11.07 2.98 -10.53
N SER A 52 -12.35 3.28 -10.30
CA SER A 52 -12.84 3.55 -8.95
C SER A 52 -12.84 2.28 -8.12
N MET A 53 -12.19 2.34 -6.96
CA MET A 53 -12.13 1.24 -6.01
C MET A 53 -13.04 1.56 -4.83
N PRO A 54 -14.19 0.91 -4.70
CA PRO A 54 -15.14 1.20 -3.63
C PRO A 54 -14.62 0.75 -2.27
N SER A 55 -15.03 1.47 -1.22
CA SER A 55 -14.54 1.27 0.15
C SER A 55 -14.90 -0.10 0.74
N ASP A 56 -16.02 -0.69 0.33
CA ASP A 56 -16.42 -2.04 0.72
C ASP A 56 -15.46 -3.13 0.18
N LYS A 57 -14.78 -2.85 -0.92
CA LYS A 57 -13.76 -3.73 -1.48
C LYS A 57 -12.38 -3.47 -0.90
N THR A 58 -12.04 -2.21 -0.67
CA THR A 58 -10.70 -1.84 -0.22
C THR A 58 -10.53 -1.82 1.30
N GLY A 59 -11.60 -1.58 2.05
CA GLY A 59 -11.54 -1.32 3.50
C GLY A 59 -11.18 0.12 3.84
N VAL A 60 -10.98 1.00 2.86
CA VAL A 60 -10.68 2.42 3.10
C VAL A 60 -11.98 3.19 3.29
N HIS A 61 -12.34 3.46 4.54
CA HIS A 61 -13.52 4.24 4.93
C HIS A 61 -13.09 5.58 5.51
N PHE A 62 -12.87 6.55 4.65
CA PHE A 62 -12.45 7.88 5.03
C PHE A 62 -13.33 8.94 4.38
N THR A 63 -13.74 9.93 5.16
CA THR A 63 -14.41 11.12 4.65
C THR A 63 -13.90 12.33 5.42
N ASN A 64 -13.23 13.24 4.72
CA ASN A 64 -12.90 14.52 5.28
C ASN A 64 -14.16 15.39 5.32
N ARG A 65 -14.48 15.94 6.47
CA ARG A 65 -15.64 16.81 6.67
C ARG A 65 -15.18 18.12 7.26
N VAL A 66 -15.85 19.18 6.85
CA VAL A 66 -15.70 20.53 7.42
C VAL A 66 -17.10 21.09 7.64
N SER A 67 -17.41 21.49 8.85
CA SER A 67 -18.71 22.09 9.17
C SER A 67 -18.84 23.49 8.61
N ASN A 68 -20.06 23.91 8.28
CA ASN A 68 -20.34 25.26 7.83
C ASN A 68 -19.93 26.34 8.88
N SER A 69 -20.02 25.99 10.16
CA SER A 69 -19.60 26.88 11.24
C SER A 69 -18.09 27.15 11.22
N LEU A 70 -17.31 26.15 10.83
CA LEU A 70 -15.86 26.27 10.70
C LEU A 70 -15.48 27.01 9.41
N LEU A 71 -16.13 26.70 8.30
CA LEU A 71 -15.93 27.41 7.02
C LEU A 71 -16.22 28.90 7.13
N ASN A 72 -17.28 29.30 7.84
CA ASN A 72 -17.61 30.71 8.09
C ASN A 72 -16.54 31.47 8.87
N ARG A 73 -15.67 30.75 9.59
CA ARG A 73 -14.57 31.33 10.34
C ARG A 73 -13.25 31.32 9.59
N ASN A 74 -13.04 30.33 8.75
CA ASN A 74 -11.80 30.18 7.99
C ASN A 74 -12.03 29.40 6.69
N LEU A 75 -12.18 30.09 5.58
CA LEU A 75 -12.38 29.53 4.25
C LEU A 75 -11.18 28.68 3.75
N ILE A 76 -9.98 28.88 4.31
CA ILE A 76 -8.80 28.10 3.91
C ILE A 76 -9.02 26.60 4.21
N LEU A 77 -9.83 26.27 5.20
CA LEU A 77 -10.14 24.87 5.54
C LEU A 77 -10.96 24.14 4.44
N GLU A 78 -11.56 24.89 3.52
CA GLU A 78 -12.28 24.34 2.36
C GLU A 78 -11.33 23.70 1.34
N VAL A 79 -10.05 24.06 1.35
CA VAL A 79 -9.03 23.51 0.44
C VAL A 79 -8.80 22.02 0.69
N GLY A 80 -9.23 21.52 1.84
CA GLY A 80 -9.14 20.11 2.20
C GLY A 80 -7.94 19.78 3.07
N SER A 81 -7.63 18.50 3.12
CA SER A 81 -6.54 17.95 3.91
C SER A 81 -5.65 17.03 3.07
N GLY A 82 -4.45 16.78 3.57
CA GLY A 82 -3.45 16.01 2.84
C GLY A 82 -3.58 14.49 3.01
N VAL A 83 -2.86 13.79 2.16
CA VAL A 83 -2.63 12.36 2.26
C VAL A 83 -1.12 12.10 2.11
N ALA A 84 -0.59 11.16 2.88
CA ALA A 84 0.76 10.65 2.71
C ALA A 84 0.72 9.18 2.35
N LEU A 85 1.60 8.77 1.48
CA LEU A 85 1.75 7.39 1.01
C LEU A 85 3.18 6.92 1.31
N GLY A 86 3.33 5.74 1.90
CA GLY A 86 4.62 5.15 2.20
C GLY A 86 4.45 3.83 2.93
N ASP A 87 5.51 3.05 3.00
CA ASP A 87 5.55 1.80 3.75
C ASP A 87 5.94 2.12 5.20
N VAL A 88 4.99 2.01 6.13
CA VAL A 88 5.22 2.36 7.54
C VAL A 88 5.60 1.16 8.40
N ASN A 89 5.49 -0.06 7.88
CA ASN A 89 5.76 -1.28 8.63
C ASN A 89 6.89 -2.13 8.03
N GLY A 90 7.47 -1.72 6.91
CA GLY A 90 8.60 -2.40 6.25
C GLY A 90 8.22 -3.64 5.46
N ASP A 91 6.95 -3.78 5.05
CA ASP A 91 6.47 -4.94 4.27
C ASP A 91 6.55 -4.75 2.74
N ASN A 92 7.09 -3.61 2.28
CA ASN A 92 7.19 -3.18 0.89
C ASN A 92 5.83 -2.93 0.20
N LEU A 93 4.76 -2.75 0.94
CA LEU A 93 3.48 -2.31 0.43
C LEU A 93 3.25 -0.86 0.84
N VAL A 94 2.64 -0.09 -0.06
CA VAL A 94 2.36 1.33 0.21
C VAL A 94 1.13 1.46 1.08
N ASP A 95 1.29 2.04 2.27
CA ASP A 95 0.24 2.38 3.21
C ASP A 95 -0.30 3.79 2.96
N ILE A 96 -1.45 4.10 3.56
CA ILE A 96 -2.13 5.38 3.37
C ILE A 96 -2.34 6.06 4.71
N TYR A 97 -1.82 7.29 4.87
CA TYR A 97 -2.18 8.16 5.98
C TYR A 97 -3.00 9.33 5.47
N ALA A 98 -4.26 9.43 5.92
CA ALA A 98 -5.21 10.46 5.51
C ALA A 98 -5.46 11.46 6.64
N CYS A 99 -5.19 12.73 6.38
CA CYS A 99 -5.44 13.83 7.31
C CYS A 99 -6.90 14.25 7.31
N SER A 100 -7.43 14.64 8.46
CA SER A 100 -8.79 15.13 8.60
C SER A 100 -8.83 16.52 9.26
N ILE A 101 -9.77 17.36 8.83
CA ILE A 101 -9.98 18.69 9.42
C ILE A 101 -10.77 18.60 10.72
N GLU A 102 -11.93 17.96 10.71
CA GLU A 102 -12.82 17.86 11.91
C GLU A 102 -12.99 16.44 12.42
N GLY A 103 -12.30 15.48 11.85
CA GLY A 103 -12.34 14.10 12.31
C GLY A 103 -10.97 13.59 12.73
N PRO A 104 -10.90 12.34 13.17
CA PRO A 104 -9.63 11.69 13.38
C PRO A 104 -8.93 11.45 12.06
N ASN A 105 -7.60 11.57 12.04
CA ASN A 105 -6.77 11.09 10.95
C ASN A 105 -6.85 9.57 10.86
N LYS A 106 -6.54 9.04 9.67
CA LYS A 106 -6.62 7.60 9.42
C LYS A 106 -5.31 7.05 8.87
N LEU A 107 -4.86 5.95 9.45
CA LEU A 107 -3.74 5.15 8.94
C LEU A 107 -4.26 3.78 8.51
N TYR A 108 -4.07 3.48 7.25
CA TYR A 108 -4.48 2.23 6.64
C TYR A 108 -3.25 1.43 6.21
N LEU A 109 -3.05 0.25 6.82
CA LEU A 109 -2.06 -0.70 6.35
C LEU A 109 -2.54 -1.46 5.13
N ASN A 110 -1.72 -1.49 4.11
CA ASN A 110 -1.92 -2.29 2.90
C ASN A 110 -1.68 -3.78 3.20
N LYS A 111 -2.60 -4.63 2.76
CA LYS A 111 -2.49 -6.09 2.91
C LYS A 111 -2.35 -6.80 1.56
N GLY A 112 -2.01 -6.05 0.52
CA GLY A 112 -2.01 -6.54 -0.85
C GLY A 112 -3.40 -6.56 -1.47
N ASP A 113 -3.45 -6.78 -2.77
CA ASP A 113 -4.69 -6.90 -3.56
C ASP A 113 -5.72 -5.77 -3.32
N TRP A 114 -5.22 -4.55 -3.08
CA TRP A 114 -6.03 -3.37 -2.76
C TRP A 114 -6.88 -3.53 -1.49
N LYS A 115 -6.41 -4.31 -0.52
CA LYS A 115 -7.03 -4.47 0.80
C LYS A 115 -6.27 -3.69 1.84
N PHE A 116 -6.99 -2.93 2.64
CA PHE A 116 -6.43 -2.09 3.69
C PHE A 116 -7.12 -2.34 5.02
N ILE A 117 -6.37 -2.17 6.10
CA ILE A 117 -6.88 -2.27 7.47
C ILE A 117 -6.59 -0.96 8.19
N ASP A 118 -7.62 -0.38 8.80
CA ASP A 118 -7.50 0.80 9.66
C ASP A 118 -6.82 0.42 10.98
N ILE A 119 -5.64 0.98 11.23
CA ILE A 119 -4.86 0.82 12.47
C ILE A 119 -4.65 2.14 13.20
N SER A 120 -5.41 3.17 12.86
CA SER A 120 -5.22 4.54 13.34
C SER A 120 -5.17 4.63 14.86
N LYS A 121 -6.08 3.90 15.52
CA LYS A 121 -6.21 3.88 16.97
C LYS A 121 -5.08 3.12 17.64
N GLU A 122 -4.75 1.94 17.11
CA GLU A 122 -3.68 1.09 17.61
C GLU A 122 -2.32 1.78 17.49
N ALA A 123 -2.10 2.49 16.39
CA ALA A 123 -0.89 3.27 16.15
C ALA A 123 -0.87 4.61 16.92
N GLY A 124 -1.99 5.05 17.48
CA GLY A 124 -2.08 6.30 18.23
C GLY A 124 -1.92 7.57 17.37
N VAL A 125 -2.25 7.49 16.08
CA VAL A 125 -1.99 8.56 15.09
C VAL A 125 -3.26 9.32 14.66
N GLU A 126 -4.36 9.16 15.38
CA GLU A 126 -5.64 9.79 15.06
C GLU A 126 -5.61 11.31 15.13
N CYS A 127 -4.70 11.90 15.95
CA CYS A 127 -4.58 13.35 16.13
C CYS A 127 -5.93 14.04 16.36
N SER A 128 -6.81 13.42 17.14
CA SER A 128 -8.17 13.92 17.39
C SER A 128 -8.14 15.29 18.07
N GLY A 129 -9.01 16.21 17.61
CA GLY A 129 -9.15 17.55 18.20
C GLY A 129 -8.18 18.60 17.64
N VAL A 130 -7.40 18.26 16.62
CA VAL A 130 -6.56 19.21 15.88
C VAL A 130 -6.91 19.18 14.38
N PHE A 131 -6.65 20.28 13.69
CA PHE A 131 -6.84 20.34 12.24
C PHE A 131 -5.59 19.85 11.54
N SER A 132 -5.69 18.73 10.88
CA SER A 132 -4.57 18.16 10.10
C SER A 132 -4.74 18.49 8.63
N THR A 133 -3.92 19.40 8.11
CA THR A 133 -4.01 19.89 6.73
C THR A 133 -3.05 19.21 5.76
N GLY A 134 -2.06 18.51 6.28
CA GLY A 134 -1.09 17.78 5.46
C GLY A 134 -0.30 16.77 6.28
N ALA A 135 0.32 15.83 5.60
CA ALA A 135 1.23 14.84 6.17
C ALA A 135 2.34 14.54 5.17
N VAL A 136 3.49 14.16 5.71
CA VAL A 136 4.61 13.61 4.98
C VAL A 136 5.17 12.44 5.78
N LEU A 137 5.51 11.36 5.10
CA LEU A 137 6.27 10.26 5.67
C LEU A 137 7.74 10.45 5.30
N ALA A 138 8.64 10.31 6.25
CA ALA A 138 10.08 10.43 6.06
C ALA A 138 10.77 9.33 6.86
N ASP A 139 11.81 8.72 6.27
CA ASP A 139 12.75 7.80 6.93
C ASP A 139 13.85 8.56 7.67
#